data_94cc733b9168d46b05ef2b262c68dfd1
#
_entry.id   94cc733b9168d46b05ef2b262c68dfd1
#
_cell.length_a   1.000
_cell.length_b   1.000
_cell.length_c   1.000
_cell.angle_alpha   90.00
_cell.angle_beta   90.00
_cell.angle_gamma   90.00
#
_symmetry.space_group_name_H-M   'P 1'
#
loop_
_entity.id
_entity.type
_entity.pdbx_description
1 polymer ?
#
loop_
_entity_poly.entity_id
_entity_poly.type
_entity_poly.pdbx_seq_one_letter_code
_entity_poly.pdbx_strand_id
1 'polypeptide(L)'
;MRTLIKKPIIIFWIILIIISLVLLLTNGLKFGVDFSGGTAFQVVLEESVSSEELAQAASILGRRLDWSGSKDARVTPSGSQYITIQIAESNPDEIASLRSAILKQGNFEAVLNGDVLFSGEDIKSIYKDPSRGYGISEVSKGVDYQWSLPFLLSPDSAKRFAEMTFHKCTPTGISSGSLDERYECEKTYFFVDRPVDSIILIDNLTYTEEKEVPVIPGLYSSFFPIEDLLDQVTSPYYVIDGNLSAEDVSSLTKDLENYSKVIVSPGITNNDVNSLKELGFKVISIEKQENLPWIWSVTGLKSVISITPGIANMDVSSMESSRFQTFSQLNITGHAESLEASQERLDDLLLILESGSLPIAIDSISTESISSFLGKQFLNTFLLIGLFAILTVAVVLFIKYKRFSLAAPIILTASSEILILLGILSLMSFRLDLAAVAGILATIGTGVDDNIIIIDELLRGKKKDEHEHHESLLKKIKKAFFIMFAAAATAAATMFPIIFFSLGLGKLVGFAVTILIGTAIGVFIVRPVYAQIARKIVAEEGK
;
A
#
# COMPACT_ATOMS: atom_id res chain seq x y z
N MET A 1 -35.02 -21.10 35.98
CA MET A 1 -33.69 -20.95 35.37
C MET A 1 -33.09 -22.27 34.84
N ARG A 2 -33.04 -23.39 35.57
CA ARG A 2 -32.44 -24.66 35.06
C ARG A 2 -32.98 -25.17 33.71
N THR A 3 -34.25 -24.94 33.39
CA THR A 3 -34.87 -25.35 32.12
C THR A 3 -34.56 -24.45 30.94
N LEU A 4 -34.10 -23.19 31.16
CA LEU A 4 -33.67 -22.28 30.11
C LEU A 4 -32.28 -22.65 29.57
N ILE A 5 -31.37 -23.02 30.46
CA ILE A 5 -29.97 -23.35 30.10
C ILE A 5 -29.91 -24.59 29.19
N LYS A 6 -30.93 -25.45 29.18
CA LYS A 6 -31.02 -26.65 28.31
C LYS A 6 -31.47 -26.35 26.88
N LYS A 7 -31.84 -25.10 26.54
CA LYS A 7 -32.24 -24.75 25.18
C LYS A 7 -31.02 -24.60 24.27
N PRO A 8 -31.04 -25.17 23.07
CA PRO A 8 -29.85 -25.22 22.21
C PRO A 8 -29.32 -23.84 21.86
N ILE A 9 -30.17 -22.84 21.66
CA ILE A 9 -29.75 -21.47 21.32
C ILE A 9 -29.04 -20.77 22.48
N ILE A 10 -29.42 -21.07 23.74
CA ILE A 10 -28.76 -20.49 24.92
C ILE A 10 -27.40 -21.16 25.15
N ILE A 11 -27.31 -22.48 24.91
CA ILE A 11 -26.04 -23.20 24.96
C ILE A 11 -25.10 -22.65 23.90
N PHE A 12 -25.57 -22.48 22.68
CA PHE A 12 -24.80 -21.89 21.58
C PHE A 12 -24.28 -20.49 21.92
N TRP A 13 -25.13 -19.62 22.46
CA TRP A 13 -24.75 -18.28 22.90
C TRP A 13 -23.67 -18.30 23.99
N ILE A 14 -23.81 -19.19 25.01
CA ILE A 14 -22.77 -19.32 26.05
C ILE A 14 -21.44 -19.80 25.46
N ILE A 15 -21.47 -20.77 24.55
CA ILE A 15 -20.26 -21.24 23.84
C ILE A 15 -19.61 -20.11 23.09
N LEU A 16 -20.35 -19.29 22.36
CA LEU A 16 -19.82 -18.14 21.65
C LEU A 16 -19.17 -17.10 22.59
N ILE A 17 -19.78 -16.85 23.75
CA ILE A 17 -19.19 -15.96 24.76
C ILE A 17 -17.83 -16.51 25.23
N ILE A 18 -17.76 -17.81 25.51
CA ILE A 18 -16.51 -18.45 25.96
C ILE A 18 -15.46 -18.41 24.88
N ILE A 19 -15.83 -18.75 23.64
CA ILE A 19 -14.90 -18.67 22.48
C ILE A 19 -14.40 -17.23 22.32
N SER A 20 -15.29 -16.25 22.35
CA SER A 20 -14.91 -14.83 22.21
C SER A 20 -13.95 -14.38 23.31
N LEU A 21 -14.20 -14.82 24.55
CA LEU A 21 -13.29 -14.52 25.66
C LEU A 21 -11.92 -15.16 25.47
N VAL A 22 -11.86 -16.41 25.03
CA VAL A 22 -10.60 -17.10 24.73
C VAL A 22 -9.85 -16.38 23.60
N LEU A 23 -10.53 -16.01 22.52
CA LEU A 23 -9.93 -15.27 21.40
C LEU A 23 -9.36 -13.91 21.84
N LEU A 24 -10.07 -13.19 22.70
CA LEU A 24 -9.58 -11.92 23.24
C LEU A 24 -8.35 -12.10 24.15
N LEU A 25 -8.28 -13.21 24.89
CA LEU A 25 -7.14 -13.49 25.77
C LEU A 25 -5.92 -14.02 24.99
N THR A 26 -6.12 -14.76 23.92
CA THR A 26 -5.02 -15.35 23.12
C THR A 26 -4.50 -14.40 22.05
N ASN A 27 -5.36 -13.78 21.25
CA ASN A 27 -4.98 -12.94 20.12
C ASN A 27 -4.94 -11.44 20.48
N GLY A 28 -5.64 -11.04 21.56
CA GLY A 28 -5.79 -9.62 21.93
C GLY A 28 -6.63 -8.82 20.93
N LEU A 29 -6.69 -7.51 21.15
CA LEU A 29 -7.26 -6.54 20.21
C LEU A 29 -6.11 -5.81 19.52
N LYS A 30 -6.16 -5.73 18.21
CA LYS A 30 -5.22 -4.91 17.44
C LYS A 30 -5.79 -3.51 17.28
N PHE A 31 -4.95 -2.51 17.54
CA PHE A 31 -5.32 -1.10 17.43
C PHE A 31 -4.68 -0.49 16.19
N GLY A 32 -5.42 0.39 15.52
CA GLY A 32 -4.93 1.18 14.39
C GLY A 32 -3.99 2.31 14.85
N VAL A 33 -3.44 3.01 13.87
CA VAL A 33 -2.52 4.15 14.10
C VAL A 33 -3.13 5.27 14.92
N ASP A 34 -4.45 5.40 14.92
CA ASP A 34 -5.18 6.37 15.76
C ASP A 34 -4.92 6.17 17.26
N PHE A 35 -4.62 4.95 17.68
CA PHE A 35 -4.36 4.57 19.07
C PHE A 35 -2.89 4.30 19.37
N SER A 36 -2.21 3.61 18.48
CA SER A 36 -0.79 3.27 18.64
C SER A 36 0.13 4.44 18.31
N GLY A 37 -0.38 5.42 17.59
CA GLY A 37 0.42 6.45 16.91
C GLY A 37 1.03 5.90 15.63
N GLY A 38 1.56 6.79 14.80
CA GLY A 38 2.20 6.43 13.55
C GLY A 38 1.92 7.43 12.45
N THR A 39 2.12 7.01 11.21
CA THR A 39 1.95 7.83 10.02
C THR A 39 0.93 7.21 9.07
N ALA A 40 0.04 8.03 8.55
CA ALA A 40 -0.86 7.67 7.47
C ALA A 40 -0.43 8.40 6.19
N PHE A 41 -0.25 7.65 5.10
CA PHE A 41 -0.08 8.19 3.76
C PHE A 41 -1.36 8.00 2.98
N GLN A 42 -1.81 9.05 2.31
CA GLN A 42 -2.86 8.96 1.30
C GLN A 42 -2.23 9.17 -0.06
N VAL A 43 -2.19 8.12 -0.83
CA VAL A 43 -1.64 8.09 -2.19
C VAL A 43 -2.78 8.30 -3.17
N VAL A 44 -2.56 9.19 -4.13
CA VAL A 44 -3.47 9.48 -5.24
C VAL A 44 -2.78 9.07 -6.53
N LEU A 45 -3.42 8.23 -7.33
CA LEU A 45 -2.93 7.83 -8.65
C LEU A 45 -3.23 8.92 -9.69
N GLU A 46 -2.44 9.04 -10.75
CA GLU A 46 -2.66 10.04 -11.80
C GLU A 46 -4.01 9.87 -12.49
N GLU A 47 -4.48 8.64 -12.65
CA GLU A 47 -5.76 8.33 -13.31
C GLU A 47 -6.61 7.37 -12.48
N SER A 48 -7.93 7.36 -12.77
CA SER A 48 -8.84 6.37 -12.21
C SER A 48 -8.65 5.03 -12.89
N VAL A 49 -8.49 3.98 -12.09
CA VAL A 49 -8.18 2.62 -12.54
C VAL A 49 -9.30 1.64 -12.20
N SER A 50 -9.24 0.45 -12.79
CA SER A 50 -10.09 -0.66 -12.42
C SER A 50 -9.81 -1.12 -10.98
N SER A 51 -10.77 -1.79 -10.35
CA SER A 51 -10.59 -2.34 -9.00
C SER A 51 -9.45 -3.37 -8.93
N GLU A 52 -9.17 -4.06 -10.03
CA GLU A 52 -8.10 -5.05 -10.13
C GLU A 52 -6.72 -4.36 -10.16
N GLU A 53 -6.54 -3.34 -10.98
CA GLU A 53 -5.31 -2.54 -11.07
C GLU A 53 -5.03 -1.81 -9.75
N LEU A 54 -6.07 -1.26 -9.10
CA LEU A 54 -5.94 -0.62 -7.80
C LEU A 54 -5.49 -1.61 -6.72
N ALA A 55 -6.03 -2.83 -6.73
CA ALA A 55 -5.63 -3.90 -5.82
C ALA A 55 -4.19 -4.37 -6.10
N GLN A 56 -3.78 -4.43 -7.37
CA GLN A 56 -2.41 -4.72 -7.77
C GLN A 56 -1.45 -3.64 -7.28
N ALA A 57 -1.76 -2.36 -7.49
CA ALA A 57 -0.96 -1.24 -6.98
C ALA A 57 -0.84 -1.29 -5.45
N ALA A 58 -1.94 -1.55 -4.73
CA ALA A 58 -1.93 -1.70 -3.28
C ALA A 58 -1.05 -2.88 -2.82
N SER A 59 -1.08 -4.00 -3.55
CA SER A 59 -0.23 -5.16 -3.27
C SER A 59 1.26 -4.86 -3.49
N ILE A 60 1.60 -4.13 -4.55
CA ILE A 60 2.98 -3.70 -4.84
C ILE A 60 3.49 -2.78 -3.72
N LEU A 61 2.70 -1.77 -3.35
CA LEU A 61 3.04 -0.87 -2.25
C LEU A 61 3.20 -1.61 -0.92
N GLY A 62 2.33 -2.60 -0.64
CA GLY A 62 2.46 -3.46 0.52
C GLY A 62 3.80 -4.21 0.56
N ARG A 63 4.20 -4.84 -0.55
CA ARG A 63 5.50 -5.54 -0.65
C ARG A 63 6.69 -4.60 -0.46
N ARG A 64 6.63 -3.37 -0.99
CA ARG A 64 7.68 -2.36 -0.80
C ARG A 64 7.85 -1.98 0.68
N LEU A 65 6.74 -1.83 1.38
CA LEU A 65 6.75 -1.49 2.80
C LEU A 65 7.21 -2.66 3.67
N ASP A 66 6.81 -3.89 3.34
CA ASP A 66 7.30 -5.09 4.03
C ASP A 66 8.81 -5.28 3.86
N TRP A 67 9.33 -5.01 2.66
CA TRP A 67 10.77 -5.01 2.40
C TRP A 67 11.52 -3.97 3.24
N SER A 68 10.98 -2.76 3.35
CA SER A 68 11.54 -1.68 4.17
C SER A 68 11.47 -1.95 5.68
N GLY A 69 11.04 -3.15 6.10
CA GLY A 69 10.95 -3.55 7.51
C GLY A 69 9.66 -3.11 8.22
N SER A 70 8.79 -2.37 7.55
CA SER A 70 7.49 -1.92 8.10
C SER A 70 6.43 -3.02 8.04
N LYS A 71 6.72 -4.18 8.64
CA LYS A 71 5.88 -5.40 8.61
C LYS A 71 4.43 -5.22 9.08
N ASP A 72 4.13 -4.10 9.74
CA ASP A 72 2.78 -3.76 10.21
C ASP A 72 2.07 -2.71 9.35
N ALA A 73 2.58 -2.44 8.16
CA ALA A 73 1.94 -1.52 7.22
C ALA A 73 0.57 -2.07 6.78
N ARG A 74 -0.45 -1.23 6.82
CA ARG A 74 -1.76 -1.54 6.27
C ARG A 74 -1.98 -0.73 5.01
N VAL A 75 -2.06 -1.41 3.88
CA VAL A 75 -2.36 -0.81 2.59
C VAL A 75 -3.80 -1.14 2.22
N THR A 76 -4.62 -0.12 2.01
CA THR A 76 -6.05 -0.27 1.74
C THR A 76 -6.41 0.55 0.50
N PRO A 77 -6.82 -0.11 -0.59
CA PRO A 77 -7.36 0.58 -1.77
C PRO A 77 -8.72 1.19 -1.44
N SER A 78 -9.05 2.34 -2.02
CA SER A 78 -10.29 3.08 -1.77
C SER A 78 -10.79 3.77 -3.05
N GLY A 79 -11.98 3.44 -3.48
CA GLY A 79 -12.55 3.96 -4.73
C GLY A 79 -11.83 3.43 -5.97
N SER A 80 -11.51 4.32 -6.92
CA SER A 80 -10.82 3.99 -8.18
C SER A 80 -9.44 4.64 -8.33
N GLN A 81 -9.01 5.45 -7.35
CA GLN A 81 -7.81 6.30 -7.51
C GLN A 81 -6.99 6.45 -6.22
N TYR A 82 -7.53 6.03 -5.06
CA TYR A 82 -6.92 6.29 -3.76
C TYR A 82 -6.38 5.01 -3.12
N ILE A 83 -5.21 5.12 -2.49
CA ILE A 83 -4.64 4.06 -1.64
C ILE A 83 -4.24 4.70 -0.31
N THR A 84 -4.79 4.18 0.78
CA THR A 84 -4.44 4.61 2.14
C THR A 84 -3.44 3.62 2.74
N ILE A 85 -2.32 4.15 3.22
CA ILE A 85 -1.26 3.38 3.86
C ILE A 85 -1.14 3.85 5.30
N GLN A 86 -1.22 2.94 6.26
CA GLN A 86 -1.08 3.23 7.68
C GLN A 86 0.09 2.43 8.25
N ILE A 87 1.03 3.11 8.89
CA ILE A 87 2.27 2.52 9.42
C ILE A 87 2.47 3.01 10.86
N ALA A 88 2.84 2.11 11.77
CA ALA A 88 3.17 2.46 13.14
C ALA A 88 4.60 3.03 13.27
N GLU A 89 4.92 4.04 12.45
CA GLU A 89 6.21 4.71 12.42
C GLU A 89 6.05 6.21 12.66
N SER A 90 6.94 6.79 13.44
CA SER A 90 6.92 8.21 13.84
C SER A 90 8.28 8.90 13.66
N ASN A 91 9.33 8.15 13.27
CA ASN A 91 10.65 8.71 13.01
C ASN A 91 10.63 9.47 11.67
N PRO A 92 10.96 10.77 11.62
CA PRO A 92 10.92 11.57 10.40
C PRO A 92 11.80 11.01 9.27
N ASP A 93 12.98 10.49 9.58
CA ASP A 93 13.92 9.96 8.58
C ASP A 93 13.39 8.68 7.95
N GLU A 94 12.83 7.77 8.76
CA GLU A 94 12.18 6.56 8.27
C GLU A 94 10.92 6.88 7.46
N ILE A 95 10.12 7.87 7.89
CA ILE A 95 8.95 8.35 7.13
C ILE A 95 9.36 8.90 5.76
N ALA A 96 10.46 9.65 5.69
CA ALA A 96 10.99 10.18 4.43
C ALA A 96 11.46 9.05 3.50
N SER A 97 12.16 8.05 4.02
CA SER A 97 12.59 6.86 3.28
C SER A 97 11.39 6.06 2.76
N LEU A 98 10.39 5.79 3.60
CA LEU A 98 9.16 5.10 3.21
C LEU A 98 8.37 5.88 2.15
N ARG A 99 8.28 7.20 2.28
CA ARG A 99 7.67 8.07 1.29
C ARG A 99 8.38 7.97 -0.06
N SER A 100 9.72 7.97 -0.06
CA SER A 100 10.52 7.80 -1.28
C SER A 100 10.26 6.43 -1.94
N ALA A 101 10.22 5.36 -1.15
CA ALA A 101 9.90 4.02 -1.65
C ALA A 101 8.48 3.90 -2.25
N ILE A 102 7.50 4.59 -1.66
CA ILE A 102 6.12 4.64 -2.16
C ILE A 102 6.06 5.38 -3.50
N LEU A 103 6.75 6.52 -3.63
CA LEU A 103 6.69 7.39 -4.81
C LEU A 103 7.36 6.78 -6.06
N LYS A 104 8.29 5.83 -5.91
CA LYS A 104 8.93 5.17 -7.04
C LYS A 104 7.90 4.39 -7.86
N GLN A 105 7.83 4.62 -9.16
CA GLN A 105 6.99 3.81 -10.04
C GLN A 105 7.54 2.38 -10.13
N GLY A 106 8.89 2.26 -10.16
CA GLY A 106 9.59 0.98 -10.15
C GLY A 106 9.67 0.33 -11.52
N ASN A 107 9.64 1.14 -12.56
CA ASN A 107 9.80 0.67 -13.93
C ASN A 107 11.28 0.46 -14.23
N PHE A 108 11.71 -0.80 -14.18
CA PHE A 108 13.09 -1.19 -14.48
C PHE A 108 13.25 -1.52 -15.96
N GLU A 109 14.27 -0.96 -16.59
CA GLU A 109 14.60 -1.18 -18.01
C GLU A 109 16.11 -1.34 -18.22
N ALA A 110 16.49 -2.31 -19.07
CA ALA A 110 17.83 -2.41 -19.63
C ALA A 110 17.79 -1.88 -21.07
N VAL A 111 18.63 -0.91 -21.39
CA VAL A 111 18.58 -0.16 -22.65
C VAL A 111 19.93 -0.23 -23.37
N LEU A 112 19.88 -0.37 -24.68
CA LEU A 112 21.03 -0.33 -25.59
C LEU A 112 20.64 0.49 -26.82
N ASN A 113 21.36 1.58 -27.08
CA ASN A 113 21.12 2.49 -28.22
C ASN A 113 19.66 3.01 -28.26
N GLY A 114 19.09 3.33 -27.11
CA GLY A 114 17.72 3.81 -26.97
C GLY A 114 16.65 2.72 -26.97
N ASP A 115 16.96 1.50 -27.37
CA ASP A 115 16.04 0.38 -27.43
C ASP A 115 16.03 -0.43 -26.11
N VAL A 116 14.84 -0.83 -25.65
CA VAL A 116 14.68 -1.64 -24.43
C VAL A 116 14.99 -3.11 -24.74
N LEU A 117 16.05 -3.62 -24.14
CA LEU A 117 16.45 -5.03 -24.24
C LEU A 117 15.49 -5.92 -23.46
N PHE A 118 15.21 -5.57 -22.22
CA PHE A 118 14.25 -6.23 -21.33
C PHE A 118 13.83 -5.29 -20.19
N SER A 119 12.70 -5.59 -19.57
CA SER A 119 12.12 -4.85 -18.45
C SER A 119 12.08 -5.70 -17.17
N GLY A 120 11.65 -5.11 -16.06
CA GLY A 120 11.45 -5.82 -14.80
C GLY A 120 10.46 -6.98 -14.90
N GLU A 121 9.45 -6.89 -15.77
CA GLU A 121 8.45 -7.95 -16.00
C GLU A 121 9.03 -9.19 -16.70
N ASP A 122 10.11 -9.01 -17.44
CA ASP A 122 10.83 -10.08 -18.13
C ASP A 122 11.66 -10.94 -17.17
N ILE A 123 11.90 -10.47 -15.94
CA ILE A 123 12.69 -11.17 -14.92
C ILE A 123 11.80 -12.18 -14.18
N LYS A 124 12.11 -13.47 -14.34
CA LYS A 124 11.38 -14.55 -13.69
C LYS A 124 11.76 -14.80 -12.24
N SER A 125 13.02 -14.63 -11.91
CA SER A 125 13.54 -14.84 -10.56
C SER A 125 14.86 -14.14 -10.36
N ILE A 126 15.10 -13.72 -9.12
CA ILE A 126 16.34 -13.13 -8.65
C ILE A 126 17.03 -14.14 -7.74
N TYR A 127 18.32 -14.31 -7.90
CA TYR A 127 19.11 -15.23 -7.10
C TYR A 127 19.82 -14.45 -5.97
N LYS A 128 19.46 -14.79 -4.72
CA LYS A 128 20.07 -14.19 -3.51
C LYS A 128 21.15 -15.10 -2.91
N ASP A 129 21.71 -15.98 -3.71
CA ASP A 129 22.74 -16.94 -3.28
C ASP A 129 24.12 -16.42 -3.68
N PRO A 130 25.04 -16.22 -2.73
CA PRO A 130 26.42 -15.81 -3.03
C PRO A 130 27.15 -16.75 -3.97
N SER A 131 26.80 -18.06 -3.99
CA SER A 131 27.39 -19.03 -4.93
C SER A 131 27.06 -18.75 -6.40
N ARG A 132 26.00 -17.95 -6.66
CA ARG A 132 25.59 -17.50 -7.98
C ARG A 132 26.04 -16.08 -8.31
N GLY A 133 26.87 -15.49 -7.44
CA GLY A 133 27.42 -14.15 -7.65
C GLY A 133 26.62 -13.01 -7.00
N TYR A 134 25.62 -13.31 -6.13
CA TYR A 134 24.90 -12.28 -5.39
C TYR A 134 25.74 -11.74 -4.26
N GLY A 135 25.74 -10.41 -4.08
CA GLY A 135 26.32 -9.74 -2.92
C GLY A 135 27.26 -8.60 -3.28
N ILE A 136 28.12 -8.24 -2.34
CA ILE A 136 29.07 -7.15 -2.47
C ILE A 136 30.47 -7.69 -2.31
N SER A 137 31.38 -7.26 -3.16
CA SER A 137 32.81 -7.58 -3.10
C SER A 137 33.64 -6.30 -3.13
N GLU A 138 34.70 -6.28 -2.36
CA GLU A 138 35.68 -5.19 -2.36
C GLU A 138 36.61 -5.38 -3.58
N VAL A 139 36.61 -4.41 -4.50
CA VAL A 139 37.47 -4.41 -5.70
C VAL A 139 38.79 -3.70 -5.40
N SER A 140 38.71 -2.53 -4.76
CA SER A 140 39.89 -1.77 -4.32
C SER A 140 39.71 -1.39 -2.86
N LYS A 141 40.76 -1.70 -2.07
CA LYS A 141 40.72 -1.63 -0.61
C LYS A 141 40.22 -0.29 -0.09
N GLY A 142 39.00 -0.30 0.49
CA GLY A 142 38.36 0.85 1.13
C GLY A 142 37.87 1.95 0.18
N VAL A 143 37.87 1.74 -1.16
CA VAL A 143 37.57 2.80 -2.15
C VAL A 143 36.55 2.36 -3.19
N ASP A 144 36.54 1.08 -3.59
CA ASP A 144 35.67 0.58 -4.64
C ASP A 144 35.04 -0.75 -4.23
N TYR A 145 33.73 -0.76 -4.15
CA TYR A 145 32.90 -1.90 -3.80
C TYR A 145 31.94 -2.22 -4.96
N GLN A 146 32.06 -3.44 -5.49
CA GLN A 146 31.16 -3.92 -6.54
C GLN A 146 30.01 -4.69 -5.93
N TRP A 147 28.78 -4.25 -6.21
CA TRP A 147 27.58 -5.01 -5.95
C TRP A 147 27.17 -5.81 -7.18
N SER A 148 26.46 -6.91 -6.97
CA SER A 148 26.13 -7.87 -8.02
C SER A 148 24.78 -8.51 -7.74
N LEU A 149 23.90 -8.51 -8.75
CA LEU A 149 22.53 -9.02 -8.69
C LEU A 149 22.26 -9.98 -9.86
N PRO A 150 22.44 -11.28 -9.65
CA PRO A 150 22.14 -12.30 -10.66
C PRO A 150 20.63 -12.57 -10.74
N PHE A 151 20.11 -12.73 -11.97
CA PHE A 151 18.70 -12.95 -12.24
C PHE A 151 18.48 -13.87 -13.45
N LEU A 152 17.25 -14.36 -13.61
CA LEU A 152 16.82 -15.21 -14.70
C LEU A 152 15.79 -14.50 -15.57
N LEU A 153 16.09 -14.32 -16.86
CA LEU A 153 15.14 -13.83 -17.85
C LEU A 153 14.15 -14.94 -18.30
N SER A 154 13.01 -14.50 -18.81
CA SER A 154 12.12 -15.38 -19.57
C SER A 154 12.82 -15.88 -20.84
N PRO A 155 12.47 -17.07 -21.37
CA PRO A 155 13.10 -17.60 -22.60
C PRO A 155 12.92 -16.66 -23.79
N ASP A 156 11.76 -16.02 -23.92
CA ASP A 156 11.45 -15.10 -25.01
C ASP A 156 12.28 -13.80 -24.89
N SER A 157 12.40 -13.26 -23.69
CA SER A 157 13.21 -12.08 -23.41
C SER A 157 14.71 -12.36 -23.54
N ALA A 158 15.16 -13.56 -23.14
CA ALA A 158 16.55 -13.99 -23.35
C ALA A 158 16.90 -14.09 -24.84
N LYS A 159 15.94 -14.55 -25.67
CA LYS A 159 16.11 -14.59 -27.11
C LYS A 159 16.17 -13.17 -27.71
N ARG A 160 15.23 -12.30 -27.34
CA ARG A 160 15.22 -10.90 -27.76
C ARG A 160 16.51 -10.17 -27.36
N PHE A 161 16.98 -10.38 -26.13
CA PHE A 161 18.26 -9.85 -25.64
C PHE A 161 19.43 -10.30 -26.53
N ALA A 162 19.52 -11.61 -26.83
CA ALA A 162 20.58 -12.13 -27.67
C ALA A 162 20.52 -11.60 -29.12
N GLU A 163 19.31 -11.42 -29.69
CA GLU A 163 19.12 -10.81 -31.01
C GLU A 163 19.59 -9.37 -31.06
N MET A 164 19.26 -8.56 -30.05
CA MET A 164 19.59 -7.14 -29.99
C MET A 164 21.07 -6.88 -29.66
N THR A 165 21.72 -7.78 -28.91
CA THR A 165 23.14 -7.69 -28.56
C THR A 165 24.06 -8.37 -29.59
N PHE A 166 23.50 -9.02 -30.61
CA PHE A 166 24.25 -9.77 -31.61
C PHE A 166 25.23 -8.86 -32.37
N HIS A 167 26.52 -9.25 -32.37
CA HIS A 167 27.63 -8.52 -33.01
C HIS A 167 27.79 -7.06 -32.56
N LYS A 168 27.37 -6.72 -31.35
CA LYS A 168 27.50 -5.38 -30.75
C LYS A 168 28.89 -5.12 -30.13
N CYS A 169 29.93 -5.72 -30.72
CA CYS A 169 31.32 -5.47 -30.35
C CYS A 169 32.17 -5.29 -31.62
N THR A 170 33.13 -4.39 -31.58
CA THR A 170 34.08 -4.14 -32.67
C THR A 170 35.49 -4.62 -32.31
N PRO A 171 36.19 -5.37 -33.17
CA PRO A 171 37.57 -5.75 -32.90
C PRO A 171 38.49 -4.54 -32.95
N THR A 172 39.29 -4.31 -31.92
CA THR A 172 40.19 -3.16 -31.78
C THR A 172 41.66 -3.51 -31.97
N GLY A 173 42.00 -4.80 -32.07
CA GLY A 173 43.35 -5.30 -32.28
C GLY A 173 43.65 -6.62 -31.63
N ILE A 174 44.92 -7.06 -31.75
CA ILE A 174 45.42 -8.29 -31.14
C ILE A 174 46.20 -7.92 -29.88
N SER A 175 45.94 -8.65 -28.76
CA SER A 175 46.69 -8.42 -27.51
C SER A 175 48.18 -8.77 -27.68
N SER A 176 49.09 -7.85 -27.29
CA SER A 176 50.54 -8.14 -27.33
C SER A 176 50.88 -9.27 -26.34
N GLY A 177 51.03 -10.48 -26.85
CA GLY A 177 51.46 -11.65 -26.07
C GLY A 177 50.44 -12.80 -25.99
N SER A 178 49.21 -12.62 -26.48
CA SER A 178 48.24 -13.67 -26.73
C SER A 178 47.60 -13.51 -28.10
N LEU A 179 47.12 -14.60 -28.71
CA LEU A 179 46.38 -14.55 -29.99
C LEU A 179 44.93 -14.07 -29.76
N ASP A 180 44.61 -13.55 -28.59
CA ASP A 180 43.27 -13.10 -28.26
C ASP A 180 42.98 -11.73 -28.84
N GLU A 181 41.93 -11.64 -29.64
CA GLU A 181 41.39 -10.40 -30.17
C GLU A 181 40.86 -9.52 -29.05
N ARG A 182 41.16 -8.22 -29.11
CA ARG A 182 40.56 -7.23 -28.23
C ARG A 182 39.31 -6.68 -28.89
N TYR A 183 38.24 -6.57 -28.13
CA TYR A 183 36.98 -6.03 -28.57
C TYR A 183 36.60 -4.80 -27.75
N GLU A 184 36.04 -3.82 -28.39
CA GLU A 184 35.30 -2.73 -27.80
C GLU A 184 33.80 -3.00 -28.00
N CYS A 185 33.05 -3.17 -26.91
CA CYS A 185 31.65 -3.54 -26.95
C CYS A 185 30.77 -2.39 -26.53
N GLU A 186 29.57 -2.33 -27.10
CA GLU A 186 28.54 -1.36 -26.70
C GLU A 186 28.16 -1.54 -25.23
N LYS A 187 27.66 -0.45 -24.62
CA LYS A 187 27.28 -0.39 -23.21
C LYS A 187 25.78 -0.58 -23.07
N THR A 188 25.38 -1.38 -22.10
CA THR A 188 24.00 -1.51 -21.65
C THR A 188 23.80 -0.61 -20.44
N TYR A 189 22.73 0.17 -20.46
CA TYR A 189 22.33 1.10 -19.42
C TYR A 189 21.12 0.53 -18.67
N PHE A 190 21.19 0.52 -17.35
CA PHE A 190 20.12 -0.01 -16.48
C PHE A 190 19.46 1.14 -15.76
N PHE A 191 18.18 1.34 -16.05
CA PHE A 191 17.38 2.43 -15.52
C PHE A 191 16.30 1.93 -14.55
N VAL A 192 15.93 2.81 -13.64
CA VAL A 192 14.71 2.71 -12.84
C VAL A 192 13.97 4.03 -13.00
N ASP A 193 12.73 3.95 -13.47
CA ASP A 193 11.88 5.12 -13.74
C ASP A 193 12.51 6.11 -14.74
N ARG A 194 13.00 5.57 -15.85
CA ARG A 194 13.55 6.36 -16.97
C ARG A 194 12.48 7.34 -17.47
N PRO A 195 12.78 8.65 -17.57
CA PRO A 195 11.81 9.65 -17.98
C PRO A 195 11.60 9.62 -19.50
N VAL A 196 10.61 8.87 -19.97
CA VAL A 196 10.26 8.74 -21.40
C VAL A 196 9.18 9.72 -21.85
N ASP A 197 8.43 10.32 -20.91
CA ASP A 197 7.29 11.21 -21.14
C ASP A 197 7.56 12.66 -20.70
N SER A 198 8.82 13.04 -20.57
CA SER A 198 9.25 14.30 -19.98
C SER A 198 10.28 14.99 -20.85
N ILE A 199 10.34 16.31 -20.78
CA ILE A 199 11.43 17.13 -21.31
C ILE A 199 12.46 17.35 -20.21
N ILE A 200 13.75 17.30 -20.52
CA ILE A 200 14.82 17.58 -19.55
C ILE A 200 15.40 18.97 -19.86
N LEU A 201 15.30 19.89 -18.90
CA LEU A 201 15.93 21.21 -18.99
C LEU A 201 17.16 21.26 -18.10
N ILE A 202 18.30 21.48 -18.69
CA ILE A 202 19.60 21.50 -18.01
C ILE A 202 20.16 22.91 -18.08
N ASP A 203 20.50 23.53 -16.97
CA ASP A 203 21.23 24.78 -16.97
C ASP A 203 22.69 24.56 -17.46
N ASN A 204 23.26 25.56 -18.11
CA ASN A 204 24.58 25.47 -18.73
C ASN A 204 25.71 25.16 -17.73
N LEU A 205 25.56 25.57 -16.46
CA LEU A 205 26.54 25.25 -15.40
C LEU A 205 26.51 23.76 -15.08
N THR A 206 25.35 23.21 -14.80
CA THR A 206 25.16 21.77 -14.53
C THR A 206 25.60 20.92 -15.72
N TYR A 207 25.24 21.32 -16.95
CA TYR A 207 25.67 20.62 -18.16
C TYR A 207 27.21 20.62 -18.31
N THR A 208 27.87 21.75 -18.06
CA THR A 208 29.32 21.89 -18.15
C THR A 208 30.06 21.09 -17.05
N GLU A 209 29.52 21.11 -15.83
CA GLU A 209 30.08 20.34 -14.70
C GLU A 209 29.94 18.82 -14.92
N GLU A 210 28.86 18.38 -15.52
CA GLU A 210 28.55 16.94 -15.72
C GLU A 210 28.75 16.49 -17.18
N LYS A 211 29.49 17.24 -17.97
CA LYS A 211 29.78 16.92 -19.39
C LYS A 211 30.40 15.53 -19.54
N GLU A 212 31.25 15.14 -18.59
CA GLU A 212 31.81 13.82 -18.49
C GLU A 212 31.18 13.12 -17.28
N VAL A 213 30.32 12.13 -17.54
CA VAL A 213 29.59 11.39 -16.52
C VAL A 213 30.44 10.23 -16.02
N PRO A 214 30.71 10.11 -14.72
CA PRO A 214 31.44 8.95 -14.19
C PRO A 214 30.63 7.66 -14.36
N VAL A 215 31.28 6.61 -14.86
CA VAL A 215 30.70 5.25 -14.92
C VAL A 215 30.39 4.71 -13.54
N ILE A 216 31.22 5.09 -12.56
CA ILE A 216 31.06 4.72 -11.16
C ILE A 216 30.93 6.02 -10.37
N PRO A 217 29.74 6.38 -9.85
CA PRO A 217 29.57 7.57 -9.03
C PRO A 217 30.48 7.51 -7.78
N GLY A 218 31.13 8.64 -7.52
CA GLY A 218 32.12 8.73 -6.42
C GLY A 218 33.53 8.25 -6.79
N LEU A 219 33.72 7.60 -7.94
CA LEU A 219 35.03 7.13 -8.41
C LEU A 219 35.37 7.78 -9.76
N TYR A 220 36.44 8.53 -9.83
CA TYR A 220 36.88 9.28 -11.02
C TYR A 220 37.84 8.45 -11.91
N SER A 221 37.50 7.19 -12.22
CA SER A 221 38.36 6.28 -12.96
C SER A 221 38.00 6.08 -14.42
N SER A 222 36.72 6.23 -14.77
CA SER A 222 36.23 6.14 -16.15
C SER A 222 34.98 7.00 -16.33
N PHE A 223 34.85 7.61 -17.51
CA PHE A 223 33.79 8.56 -17.85
C PHE A 223 33.17 8.22 -19.20
N PHE A 224 31.99 8.73 -19.43
CA PHE A 224 31.34 8.78 -20.73
C PHE A 224 30.68 10.16 -20.94
N PRO A 225 30.50 10.62 -22.19
CA PRO A 225 29.82 11.88 -22.44
C PRO A 225 28.38 11.88 -21.93
N ILE A 226 27.91 13.01 -21.42
CA ILE A 226 26.52 13.17 -20.97
C ILE A 226 25.53 12.91 -22.11
N GLU A 227 25.92 13.24 -23.35
CA GLU A 227 25.12 13.03 -24.55
C GLU A 227 24.83 11.53 -24.76
N ASP A 228 25.84 10.66 -24.54
CA ASP A 228 25.67 9.20 -24.66
C ASP A 228 24.54 8.69 -23.74
N LEU A 229 24.41 9.28 -22.53
CA LEU A 229 23.36 8.93 -21.58
C LEU A 229 22.00 9.51 -22.00
N LEU A 230 21.98 10.77 -22.42
CA LEU A 230 20.75 11.44 -22.85
C LEU A 230 20.16 10.76 -24.10
N ASP A 231 20.98 10.28 -25.00
CA ASP A 231 20.55 9.49 -26.16
C ASP A 231 19.87 8.17 -25.78
N GLN A 232 20.28 7.56 -24.64
CA GLN A 232 19.61 6.35 -24.13
C GLN A 232 18.25 6.63 -23.49
N VAL A 233 18.04 7.86 -23.00
CA VAL A 233 16.79 8.25 -22.36
C VAL A 233 15.67 8.47 -23.38
N THR A 234 16.01 8.88 -24.61
CA THR A 234 15.06 9.17 -25.72
C THR A 234 14.10 10.35 -25.46
N SER A 235 14.25 11.04 -24.33
CA SER A 235 13.51 12.26 -24.03
C SER A 235 14.23 13.48 -24.62
N PRO A 236 13.50 14.46 -25.15
CA PRO A 236 14.12 15.70 -25.60
C PRO A 236 14.78 16.44 -24.43
N TYR A 237 15.94 17.01 -24.67
CA TYR A 237 16.62 17.84 -23.69
C TYR A 237 17.05 19.18 -24.29
N TYR A 238 17.10 20.20 -23.43
CA TYR A 238 17.52 21.54 -23.77
C TYR A 238 18.52 22.05 -22.74
N VAL A 239 19.62 22.63 -23.23
CA VAL A 239 20.60 23.30 -22.37
C VAL A 239 20.29 24.79 -22.38
N ILE A 240 20.00 25.35 -21.21
CA ILE A 240 19.58 26.75 -21.05
C ILE A 240 20.75 27.58 -20.51
N ASP A 241 21.06 28.67 -21.18
CA ASP A 241 22.10 29.61 -20.75
C ASP A 241 21.45 30.83 -20.06
N GLY A 242 21.44 30.80 -18.74
CA GLY A 242 20.82 31.82 -17.93
C GLY A 242 19.29 31.65 -17.78
N ASN A 243 18.50 32.60 -18.27
CA ASN A 243 17.04 32.53 -18.22
C ASN A 243 16.47 32.00 -19.53
N LEU A 244 15.24 31.45 -19.47
CA LEU A 244 14.51 31.01 -20.67
C LEU A 244 14.37 32.13 -21.69
N SER A 245 14.91 31.91 -22.90
CA SER A 245 14.74 32.84 -24.01
C SER A 245 13.39 32.67 -24.69
N ALA A 246 12.99 33.65 -25.52
CA ALA A 246 11.76 33.56 -26.31
C ALA A 246 11.81 32.38 -27.32
N GLU A 247 13.00 32.00 -27.74
CA GLU A 247 13.25 30.88 -28.66
C GLU A 247 13.07 29.53 -27.96
N ASP A 248 13.58 29.43 -26.71
CA ASP A 248 13.38 28.24 -25.85
C ASP A 248 11.89 28.03 -25.57
N VAL A 249 11.18 29.08 -25.18
CA VAL A 249 9.73 29.05 -24.94
C VAL A 249 8.96 28.58 -26.18
N SER A 250 9.36 29.06 -27.38
CA SER A 250 8.74 28.65 -28.65
C SER A 250 8.97 27.17 -28.96
N SER A 251 10.16 26.66 -28.68
CA SER A 251 10.50 25.24 -28.85
C SER A 251 9.73 24.36 -27.87
N LEU A 252 9.74 24.73 -26.61
CA LEU A 252 9.00 24.01 -25.55
C LEU A 252 7.47 24.00 -25.80
N THR A 253 6.92 25.09 -26.34
CA THR A 253 5.49 25.16 -26.68
C THR A 253 5.09 24.16 -27.77
N LYS A 254 5.98 23.85 -28.72
CA LYS A 254 5.74 22.80 -29.72
C LYS A 254 5.75 21.40 -29.07
N ASP A 255 6.65 21.19 -28.13
CA ASP A 255 6.78 19.91 -27.44
C ASP A 255 5.64 19.66 -26.45
N LEU A 256 4.91 20.69 -26.03
CA LEU A 256 3.73 20.57 -25.13
C LEU A 256 2.63 19.68 -25.73
N GLU A 257 2.56 19.53 -27.05
CA GLU A 257 1.63 18.60 -27.70
C GLU A 257 1.94 17.13 -27.39
N ASN A 258 3.22 16.81 -27.10
CA ASN A 258 3.68 15.44 -26.89
C ASN A 258 4.10 15.16 -25.44
N TYR A 259 4.50 16.18 -24.67
CA TYR A 259 5.05 16.06 -23.33
C TYR A 259 4.34 16.99 -22.37
N SER A 260 3.87 16.46 -21.27
CA SER A 260 3.18 17.23 -20.21
C SER A 260 4.07 17.54 -19.01
N LYS A 261 5.23 16.89 -18.92
CA LYS A 261 6.16 17.00 -17.77
C LYS A 261 7.49 17.62 -18.22
N VAL A 262 8.06 18.44 -17.36
CA VAL A 262 9.40 19.02 -17.53
C VAL A 262 10.21 18.79 -16.27
N ILE A 263 11.39 18.18 -16.42
CA ILE A 263 12.35 17.98 -15.34
C ILE A 263 13.40 19.09 -15.45
N VAL A 264 13.62 19.82 -14.37
CA VAL A 264 14.53 20.98 -14.37
C VAL A 264 15.73 20.74 -13.46
N SER A 265 16.91 21.19 -13.91
CA SER A 265 18.14 21.18 -13.11
C SER A 265 18.10 22.24 -12.01
N PRO A 266 18.93 22.09 -10.95
CA PRO A 266 18.96 23.02 -9.81
C PRO A 266 19.29 24.48 -10.15
N GLY A 267 19.98 24.73 -11.28
CA GLY A 267 20.36 26.06 -11.73
C GLY A 267 19.23 26.84 -12.44
N ILE A 268 18.11 26.18 -12.78
CA ILE A 268 16.95 26.85 -13.38
C ILE A 268 16.25 27.74 -12.37
N THR A 269 15.99 28.99 -12.73
CA THR A 269 15.45 29.98 -11.81
C THR A 269 13.98 29.74 -11.45
N ASN A 270 13.55 30.18 -10.28
CA ASN A 270 12.14 30.07 -9.87
C ASN A 270 11.18 30.83 -10.81
N ASN A 271 11.67 31.90 -11.48
CA ASN A 271 10.88 32.64 -12.46
C ASN A 271 10.60 31.78 -13.69
N ASP A 272 11.64 31.06 -14.19
CA ASP A 272 11.49 30.15 -15.33
C ASP A 272 10.59 28.96 -14.98
N VAL A 273 10.73 28.40 -13.77
CA VAL A 273 9.82 27.37 -13.26
C VAL A 273 8.37 27.84 -13.27
N ASN A 274 8.10 29.07 -12.86
CA ASN A 274 6.75 29.63 -12.89
C ASN A 274 6.26 29.83 -14.32
N SER A 275 7.11 30.31 -15.23
CA SER A 275 6.78 30.46 -16.65
C SER A 275 6.42 29.12 -17.29
N LEU A 276 7.16 28.03 -16.96
CA LEU A 276 6.86 26.69 -17.44
C LEU A 276 5.51 26.18 -16.94
N LYS A 277 5.16 26.46 -15.67
CA LYS A 277 3.84 26.14 -15.10
C LYS A 277 2.71 26.93 -15.77
N GLU A 278 2.93 28.21 -16.10
CA GLU A 278 1.98 29.04 -16.84
C GLU A 278 1.75 28.53 -18.26
N LEU A 279 2.77 27.92 -18.89
CA LEU A 279 2.65 27.25 -20.18
C LEU A 279 1.86 25.94 -20.09
N GLY A 280 1.60 25.39 -18.90
CA GLY A 280 0.82 24.18 -18.67
C GLY A 280 1.65 22.93 -18.35
N PHE A 281 2.96 23.04 -18.19
CA PHE A 281 3.81 21.90 -17.83
C PHE A 281 3.73 21.56 -16.34
N LYS A 282 3.73 20.25 -16.02
CA LYS A 282 4.01 19.74 -14.67
C LYS A 282 5.53 19.77 -14.45
N VAL A 283 6.01 20.76 -13.70
CA VAL A 283 7.46 20.94 -13.47
C VAL A 283 7.91 20.08 -12.29
N ILE A 284 8.94 19.27 -12.52
CA ILE A 284 9.58 18.38 -11.54
C ILE A 284 11.00 18.91 -11.31
N SER A 285 11.29 19.30 -10.07
CA SER A 285 12.65 19.68 -9.67
C SER A 285 13.26 18.53 -8.88
N ILE A 286 14.44 18.07 -9.31
CA ILE A 286 15.21 17.03 -8.65
C ILE A 286 16.48 17.66 -8.08
N GLU A 287 16.63 17.54 -6.76
CA GLU A 287 17.82 18.05 -6.07
C GLU A 287 19.06 17.17 -6.37
N LYS A 288 20.22 17.80 -6.42
CA LYS A 288 21.50 17.10 -6.58
C LYS A 288 21.79 16.33 -5.28
N GLN A 289 21.99 15.03 -5.38
CA GLN A 289 22.37 14.19 -4.23
C GLN A 289 23.89 14.30 -3.98
N GLU A 290 24.30 14.14 -2.74
CA GLU A 290 25.71 14.08 -2.38
C GLU A 290 26.34 12.82 -2.99
N ASN A 291 27.48 12.94 -3.68
CA ASN A 291 28.21 11.85 -4.35
C ASN A 291 27.51 11.18 -5.55
N LEU A 292 26.39 11.76 -6.04
CA LEU A 292 25.73 11.27 -7.25
C LEU A 292 25.59 12.42 -8.25
N PRO A 293 26.02 12.27 -9.53
CA PRO A 293 25.75 13.25 -10.56
C PRO A 293 24.23 13.49 -10.69
N TRP A 294 23.83 14.73 -10.89
CA TRP A 294 22.43 15.08 -11.06
C TRP A 294 21.77 14.30 -12.19
N ILE A 295 22.50 14.13 -13.30
CA ILE A 295 21.99 13.40 -14.48
C ILE A 295 21.68 11.93 -14.17
N TRP A 296 22.39 11.26 -13.24
CA TRP A 296 22.06 9.92 -12.80
C TRP A 296 20.71 9.87 -12.08
N SER A 297 20.47 10.86 -11.21
CA SER A 297 19.21 10.96 -10.47
C SER A 297 18.02 11.22 -11.39
N VAL A 298 18.18 12.09 -12.38
CA VAL A 298 17.15 12.47 -13.34
C VAL A 298 16.81 11.35 -14.30
N THR A 299 17.83 10.69 -14.84
CA THR A 299 17.62 9.59 -15.79
C THR A 299 17.21 8.29 -15.14
N GLY A 300 17.36 8.19 -13.79
CA GLY A 300 17.14 6.95 -13.05
C GLY A 300 18.20 5.88 -13.31
N LEU A 301 19.38 6.28 -13.80
CA LEU A 301 20.48 5.36 -14.09
C LEU A 301 20.95 4.65 -12.82
N LYS A 302 21.09 3.33 -12.87
CA LYS A 302 21.56 2.48 -11.76
C LYS A 302 22.90 1.84 -12.04
N SER A 303 23.15 1.48 -13.29
CA SER A 303 24.40 0.86 -13.70
C SER A 303 24.64 1.02 -15.20
N VAL A 304 25.90 0.98 -15.58
CA VAL A 304 26.36 0.92 -16.98
C VAL A 304 27.33 -0.24 -17.12
N ILE A 305 27.02 -1.19 -17.99
CA ILE A 305 27.83 -2.41 -18.15
C ILE A 305 28.14 -2.61 -19.64
N SER A 306 29.41 -2.75 -19.99
CA SER A 306 29.80 -3.15 -21.34
C SER A 306 29.41 -4.61 -21.62
N ILE A 307 28.82 -4.85 -22.78
CA ILE A 307 28.54 -6.21 -23.26
C ILE A 307 29.88 -6.94 -23.41
N THR A 308 29.89 -8.25 -23.26
CA THR A 308 31.08 -9.07 -23.52
C THR A 308 31.01 -9.69 -24.92
N PRO A 309 32.16 -10.00 -25.57
CA PRO A 309 32.17 -10.65 -26.89
C PRO A 309 31.38 -11.97 -26.92
N GLY A 310 31.38 -12.73 -25.83
CA GLY A 310 30.59 -13.96 -25.71
C GLY A 310 29.08 -13.69 -25.70
N ILE A 311 28.62 -12.68 -24.96
CA ILE A 311 27.20 -12.26 -24.97
C ILE A 311 26.80 -11.73 -26.35
N ALA A 312 27.70 -11.00 -27.02
CA ALA A 312 27.48 -10.49 -28.38
C ALA A 312 27.58 -11.57 -29.46
N ASN A 313 27.83 -12.82 -29.11
CA ASN A 313 28.00 -13.95 -30.04
C ASN A 313 29.00 -13.63 -31.18
N MET A 314 30.15 -13.05 -30.86
CA MET A 314 31.15 -12.63 -31.83
C MET A 314 31.80 -13.79 -32.60
N ASP A 315 31.67 -15.03 -32.13
CA ASP A 315 32.10 -16.27 -32.72
C ASP A 315 31.10 -16.86 -33.76
N VAL A 316 29.90 -16.28 -33.85
CA VAL A 316 28.82 -16.73 -34.74
C VAL A 316 28.75 -15.82 -35.97
N SER A 317 28.66 -16.37 -37.18
CA SER A 317 28.50 -15.56 -38.40
C SER A 317 27.13 -14.86 -38.44
N SER A 318 27.07 -13.69 -39.08
CA SER A 318 25.81 -12.94 -39.24
C SER A 318 24.69 -13.72 -39.97
N MET A 319 25.07 -14.75 -40.77
CA MET A 319 24.11 -15.63 -41.44
C MET A 319 23.53 -16.71 -40.53
N GLU A 320 24.13 -16.96 -39.35
CA GLU A 320 23.72 -17.97 -38.39
C GLU A 320 22.96 -17.42 -37.19
N SER A 321 22.42 -16.22 -37.29
CA SER A 321 21.73 -15.52 -36.20
C SER A 321 20.59 -16.32 -35.52
N SER A 322 20.03 -17.31 -36.23
CA SER A 322 19.05 -18.25 -35.65
C SER A 322 19.65 -19.34 -34.77
N ARG A 323 20.97 -19.46 -34.72
CA ARG A 323 21.73 -20.50 -33.98
C ARG A 323 22.63 -19.89 -32.90
N PHE A 324 22.57 -18.59 -32.65
CA PHE A 324 23.37 -17.94 -31.60
C PHE A 324 23.00 -18.44 -30.22
N GLN A 325 23.95 -18.38 -29.30
CA GLN A 325 23.75 -18.76 -27.92
C GLN A 325 22.88 -17.71 -27.20
N THR A 326 21.85 -18.18 -26.53
CA THR A 326 21.00 -17.34 -25.68
C THR A 326 21.41 -17.46 -24.22
N PHE A 327 21.50 -16.32 -23.53
CA PHE A 327 21.84 -16.26 -22.12
C PHE A 327 20.58 -15.87 -21.34
N SER A 328 20.01 -16.81 -20.59
CA SER A 328 18.86 -16.54 -19.74
C SER A 328 19.26 -16.10 -18.33
N GLN A 329 20.42 -16.53 -17.85
CA GLN A 329 20.96 -16.08 -16.56
C GLN A 329 21.92 -14.93 -16.83
N LEU A 330 21.58 -13.76 -16.34
CA LEU A 330 22.37 -12.54 -16.44
C LEU A 330 22.68 -11.99 -15.05
N ASN A 331 23.58 -11.04 -15.00
CA ASN A 331 23.99 -10.38 -13.78
C ASN A 331 24.09 -8.88 -13.99
N ILE A 332 23.38 -8.11 -13.16
CA ILE A 332 23.58 -6.66 -13.09
C ILE A 332 24.65 -6.41 -12.05
N THR A 333 25.68 -5.68 -12.42
CA THR A 333 26.73 -5.24 -11.51
C THR A 333 26.80 -3.73 -11.49
N GLY A 334 27.20 -3.18 -10.38
CA GLY A 334 27.49 -1.76 -10.28
C GLY A 334 28.51 -1.54 -9.16
N HIS A 335 28.99 -0.33 -9.05
CA HIS A 335 30.04 0.02 -8.10
C HIS A 335 29.62 1.19 -7.22
N ALA A 336 30.20 1.29 -6.05
CA ALA A 336 30.05 2.43 -5.16
C ALA A 336 31.34 2.66 -4.35
N GLU A 337 31.49 3.87 -3.85
CA GLU A 337 32.63 4.36 -3.08
C GLU A 337 32.73 3.76 -1.67
N SER A 338 31.67 3.14 -1.18
CA SER A 338 31.64 2.52 0.16
C SER A 338 30.78 1.26 0.18
N LEU A 339 31.00 0.42 1.19
CA LEU A 339 30.19 -0.77 1.44
C LEU A 339 28.72 -0.40 1.69
N GLU A 340 28.47 0.68 2.43
CA GLU A 340 27.15 1.15 2.79
C GLU A 340 26.39 1.63 1.54
N ALA A 341 27.02 2.46 0.70
CA ALA A 341 26.45 2.91 -0.56
C ALA A 341 26.16 1.75 -1.54
N SER A 342 27.06 0.74 -1.57
CA SER A 342 26.83 -0.48 -2.37
C SER A 342 25.64 -1.29 -1.87
N GLN A 343 25.48 -1.41 -0.56
CA GLN A 343 24.33 -2.10 0.04
C GLN A 343 23.03 -1.37 -0.25
N GLU A 344 23.01 -0.05 -0.09
CA GLU A 344 21.84 0.77 -0.37
C GLU A 344 21.41 0.66 -1.84
N ARG A 345 22.36 0.72 -2.78
CA ARG A 345 22.05 0.56 -4.24
C ARG A 345 21.52 -0.82 -4.58
N LEU A 346 22.12 -1.87 -3.99
CA LEU A 346 21.68 -3.25 -4.17
C LEU A 346 20.27 -3.46 -3.61
N ASP A 347 20.02 -2.99 -2.39
CA ASP A 347 18.72 -3.11 -1.71
C ASP A 347 17.62 -2.32 -2.44
N ASP A 348 17.95 -1.12 -2.95
CA ASP A 348 17.02 -0.29 -3.73
C ASP A 348 16.60 -0.98 -5.04
N LEU A 349 17.55 -1.58 -5.74
CA LEU A 349 17.26 -2.32 -6.97
C LEU A 349 16.47 -3.60 -6.67
N LEU A 350 16.82 -4.32 -5.62
CA LEU A 350 16.12 -5.52 -5.15
C LEU A 350 14.66 -5.20 -4.78
N LEU A 351 14.45 -4.12 -4.02
CA LEU A 351 13.12 -3.65 -3.65
C LEU A 351 12.21 -3.49 -4.89
N ILE A 352 12.73 -2.83 -5.92
CA ILE A 352 11.98 -2.54 -7.13
C ILE A 352 11.68 -3.84 -7.91
N LEU A 353 12.70 -4.65 -8.15
CA LEU A 353 12.55 -5.87 -8.95
C LEU A 353 11.67 -6.93 -8.27
N GLU A 354 11.68 -7.02 -6.94
CA GLU A 354 10.82 -7.96 -6.20
C GLU A 354 9.39 -7.45 -6.00
N SER A 355 9.23 -6.14 -5.78
CA SER A 355 7.89 -5.56 -5.63
C SER A 355 7.15 -5.43 -6.95
N GLY A 356 7.87 -5.18 -8.04
CA GLY A 356 7.36 -4.90 -9.36
C GLY A 356 7.06 -3.41 -9.60
N SER A 357 6.73 -3.08 -10.85
CA SER A 357 6.33 -1.74 -11.27
C SER A 357 4.86 -1.45 -10.91
N LEU A 358 4.57 -0.21 -10.55
CA LEU A 358 3.20 0.26 -10.39
C LEU A 358 2.53 0.35 -11.78
N PRO A 359 1.28 -0.11 -11.93
CA PRO A 359 0.57 -0.07 -13.20
C PRO A 359 0.29 1.37 -13.66
N ILE A 360 0.19 2.32 -12.72
CA ILE A 360 -0.05 3.74 -12.95
C ILE A 360 0.80 4.56 -11.99
N ALA A 361 1.25 5.72 -12.46
CA ALA A 361 2.05 6.64 -11.67
C ALA A 361 1.26 7.27 -10.53
N ILE A 362 1.97 7.70 -9.49
CA ILE A 362 1.41 8.41 -8.36
C ILE A 362 1.44 9.91 -8.67
N ASP A 363 0.27 10.56 -8.60
CA ASP A 363 0.14 12.00 -8.75
C ASP A 363 0.61 12.75 -7.50
N SER A 364 0.09 12.34 -6.36
CA SER A 364 0.39 13.01 -5.09
C SER A 364 0.33 12.07 -3.90
N ILE A 365 1.05 12.45 -2.85
CA ILE A 365 1.06 11.74 -1.56
C ILE A 365 0.91 12.75 -0.44
N SER A 366 -0.15 12.61 0.34
CA SER A 366 -0.37 13.35 1.58
C SER A 366 0.08 12.51 2.77
N THR A 367 0.76 13.13 3.72
CA THR A 367 1.29 12.48 4.93
C THR A 367 0.64 13.11 6.17
N GLU A 368 0.02 12.28 7.00
CA GLU A 368 -0.60 12.68 8.27
C GLU A 368 0.10 11.92 9.41
N SER A 369 0.74 12.65 10.32
CA SER A 369 1.36 12.07 11.51
C SER A 369 0.37 12.07 12.68
N ILE A 370 0.19 10.92 13.32
CA ILE A 370 -0.75 10.70 14.41
C ILE A 370 0.01 10.42 15.70
N SER A 371 -0.17 11.28 16.70
CA SER A 371 0.51 11.15 17.99
C SER A 371 -0.05 9.97 18.81
N SER A 372 0.81 9.08 19.26
CA SER A 372 0.47 7.96 20.17
C SER A 372 -0.07 8.42 21.55
N PHE A 373 0.26 9.65 21.95
CA PHE A 373 -0.20 10.21 23.23
C PHE A 373 -1.72 10.38 23.27
N LEU A 374 -2.30 10.91 22.20
CA LEU A 374 -3.75 11.07 22.07
C LEU A 374 -4.47 9.73 22.04
N GLY A 375 -3.90 8.73 21.36
CA GLY A 375 -4.48 7.41 21.25
C GLY A 375 -4.58 6.66 22.59
N LYS A 376 -3.51 6.65 23.38
CA LYS A 376 -3.51 6.04 24.72
C LYS A 376 -4.50 6.69 25.69
N GLN A 377 -4.57 8.03 25.66
CA GLN A 377 -5.53 8.76 26.48
C GLN A 377 -6.96 8.45 26.05
N PHE A 378 -7.20 8.32 24.74
CA PHE A 378 -8.53 7.98 24.21
C PHE A 378 -8.96 6.56 24.61
N LEU A 379 -8.06 5.57 24.56
CA LEU A 379 -8.37 4.19 24.99
C LEU A 379 -8.86 4.12 26.44
N ASN A 380 -8.19 4.81 27.36
CA ASN A 380 -8.61 4.88 28.76
C ASN A 380 -9.98 5.56 28.90
N THR A 381 -10.19 6.64 28.15
CA THR A 381 -11.46 7.38 28.13
C THR A 381 -12.58 6.55 27.50
N PHE A 382 -12.27 5.77 26.45
CA PHE A 382 -13.23 4.91 25.75
C PHE A 382 -13.80 3.81 26.66
N LEU A 383 -12.95 3.11 27.41
CA LEU A 383 -13.41 2.11 28.39
C LEU A 383 -14.35 2.73 29.42
N LEU A 384 -14.03 3.94 29.85
CA LEU A 384 -14.83 4.69 30.80
C LEU A 384 -16.17 5.14 30.17
N ILE A 385 -16.16 5.64 28.93
CA ILE A 385 -17.38 5.97 28.17
C ILE A 385 -18.26 4.74 27.97
N GLY A 386 -17.70 3.61 27.58
CA GLY A 386 -18.44 2.34 27.43
C GLY A 386 -19.10 1.91 28.73
N LEU A 387 -18.39 2.02 29.86
CA LEU A 387 -18.95 1.74 31.17
C LEU A 387 -20.10 2.69 31.52
N PHE A 388 -19.92 3.97 31.31
CA PHE A 388 -20.97 4.98 31.54
C PHE A 388 -22.18 4.77 30.62
N ALA A 389 -21.97 4.39 29.36
CA ALA A 389 -23.07 4.07 28.44
C ALA A 389 -23.93 2.90 28.99
N ILE A 390 -23.29 1.80 29.42
CA ILE A 390 -23.99 0.65 30.02
C ILE A 390 -24.73 1.05 31.30
N LEU A 391 -24.10 1.84 32.18
CA LEU A 391 -24.71 2.34 33.40
C LEU A 391 -25.92 3.25 33.11
N THR A 392 -25.79 4.16 32.17
CA THR A 392 -26.89 5.07 31.75
C THR A 392 -28.07 4.26 31.21
N VAL A 393 -27.81 3.28 30.36
CA VAL A 393 -28.82 2.34 29.86
C VAL A 393 -29.48 1.57 31.02
N ALA A 394 -28.70 1.09 31.95
CA ALA A 394 -29.23 0.38 33.15
C ALA A 394 -30.19 1.26 33.95
N VAL A 395 -29.81 2.53 34.18
CA VAL A 395 -30.65 3.50 34.90
C VAL A 395 -31.95 3.78 34.14
N VAL A 396 -31.87 4.05 32.82
CA VAL A 396 -33.03 4.32 31.97
C VAL A 396 -34.01 3.13 31.97
N LEU A 397 -33.49 1.92 31.82
CA LEU A 397 -34.29 0.71 31.87
C LEU A 397 -34.94 0.48 33.24
N PHE A 398 -34.20 0.75 34.32
CA PHE A 398 -34.75 0.65 35.67
C PHE A 398 -35.87 1.66 35.93
N ILE A 399 -35.70 2.90 35.50
CA ILE A 399 -36.74 3.96 35.59
C ILE A 399 -37.98 3.54 34.78
N LYS A 400 -37.80 3.05 33.54
CA LYS A 400 -38.89 2.66 32.64
C LYS A 400 -39.69 1.48 33.15
N TYR A 401 -39.02 0.40 33.52
CA TYR A 401 -39.70 -0.84 33.89
C TYR A 401 -39.96 -1.00 35.39
N LYS A 402 -39.23 -0.29 36.24
CA LYS A 402 -39.28 -0.37 37.72
C LYS A 402 -39.13 -1.80 38.27
N ARG A 403 -38.53 -2.70 37.48
CA ARG A 403 -38.35 -4.11 37.76
C ARG A 403 -36.98 -4.58 37.33
N PHE A 404 -36.17 -5.00 38.28
CA PHE A 404 -34.81 -5.48 37.99
C PHE A 404 -34.82 -6.80 37.19
N SER A 405 -35.83 -7.65 37.36
CA SER A 405 -35.98 -8.90 36.63
C SER A 405 -36.08 -8.73 35.11
N LEU A 406 -36.56 -7.56 34.61
CA LEU A 406 -36.67 -7.25 33.20
C LEU A 406 -35.44 -6.50 32.68
N ALA A 407 -34.84 -5.61 33.50
CA ALA A 407 -33.71 -4.79 33.12
C ALA A 407 -32.39 -5.58 33.06
N ALA A 408 -32.12 -6.44 34.04
CA ALA A 408 -30.88 -7.20 34.14
C ALA A 408 -30.59 -8.11 32.93
N PRO A 409 -31.54 -8.87 32.36
CA PRO A 409 -31.30 -9.66 31.16
C PRO A 409 -30.98 -8.81 29.91
N ILE A 410 -31.54 -7.59 29.78
CA ILE A 410 -31.24 -6.68 28.68
C ILE A 410 -29.76 -6.27 28.75
N ILE A 411 -29.30 -5.86 29.92
CA ILE A 411 -27.90 -5.45 30.14
C ILE A 411 -26.96 -6.61 29.87
N LEU A 412 -27.28 -7.82 30.39
CA LEU A 412 -26.46 -9.01 30.21
C LEU A 412 -26.32 -9.38 28.72
N THR A 413 -27.43 -9.36 27.98
CA THR A 413 -27.42 -9.71 26.56
C THR A 413 -26.72 -8.62 25.72
N ALA A 414 -26.92 -7.33 26.00
CA ALA A 414 -26.21 -6.24 25.34
C ALA A 414 -24.69 -6.29 25.59
N SER A 415 -24.28 -6.56 26.84
CA SER A 415 -22.85 -6.71 27.16
C SER A 415 -22.22 -7.93 26.45
N SER A 416 -22.99 -9.04 26.33
CA SER A 416 -22.52 -10.21 25.60
C SER A 416 -22.39 -9.98 24.11
N GLU A 417 -23.23 -9.12 23.53
CA GLU A 417 -23.15 -8.73 22.13
C GLU A 417 -21.82 -8.03 21.81
N ILE A 418 -21.41 -7.09 22.66
CA ILE A 418 -20.12 -6.41 22.55
C ILE A 418 -18.98 -7.41 22.66
N LEU A 419 -19.04 -8.32 23.64
CA LEU A 419 -17.98 -9.31 23.86
C LEU A 419 -17.83 -10.25 22.65
N ILE A 420 -18.94 -10.69 22.06
CA ILE A 420 -18.93 -11.52 20.86
C ILE A 420 -18.40 -10.72 19.66
N LEU A 421 -18.80 -9.45 19.49
CA LEU A 421 -18.31 -8.57 18.45
C LEU A 421 -16.79 -8.39 18.55
N LEU A 422 -16.27 -8.05 19.72
CA LEU A 422 -14.83 -7.91 19.93
C LEU A 422 -14.07 -9.23 19.69
N GLY A 423 -14.65 -10.37 20.07
CA GLY A 423 -14.08 -11.69 19.79
C GLY A 423 -13.97 -11.99 18.29
N ILE A 424 -15.00 -11.65 17.52
CA ILE A 424 -14.98 -11.81 16.06
C ILE A 424 -13.95 -10.86 15.43
N LEU A 425 -13.89 -9.60 15.86
CA LEU A 425 -12.89 -8.65 15.38
C LEU A 425 -11.46 -9.10 15.72
N SER A 426 -11.24 -9.69 16.88
CA SER A 426 -9.97 -10.30 17.29
C SER A 426 -9.59 -11.48 16.37
N LEU A 427 -10.54 -12.37 16.07
CA LEU A 427 -10.36 -13.50 15.15
C LEU A 427 -9.97 -13.03 13.73
N MET A 428 -10.63 -12.00 13.24
CA MET A 428 -10.34 -11.40 11.94
C MET A 428 -9.04 -10.60 11.92
N SER A 429 -8.33 -10.47 13.05
CA SER A 429 -7.19 -9.56 13.21
C SER A 429 -7.52 -8.13 12.77
N PHE A 430 -8.76 -7.71 12.95
CA PHE A 430 -9.25 -6.40 12.57
C PHE A 430 -8.62 -5.31 13.46
N ARG A 431 -8.05 -4.30 12.82
CA ARG A 431 -7.45 -3.16 13.55
C ARG A 431 -8.54 -2.14 13.87
N LEU A 432 -8.75 -1.91 15.16
CA LEU A 432 -9.70 -0.92 15.66
C LEU A 432 -9.14 0.49 15.45
N ASP A 433 -9.82 1.27 14.64
CA ASP A 433 -9.64 2.72 14.47
C ASP A 433 -10.70 3.49 15.27
N LEU A 434 -10.61 4.82 15.32
CA LEU A 434 -11.58 5.67 16.01
C LEU A 434 -13.01 5.46 15.50
N ALA A 435 -13.15 5.28 14.19
CA ALA A 435 -14.46 5.08 13.57
C ALA A 435 -15.06 3.70 13.93
N ALA A 436 -14.24 2.64 13.95
CA ALA A 436 -14.70 1.32 14.39
C ALA A 436 -15.18 1.34 15.84
N VAL A 437 -14.45 2.04 16.71
CA VAL A 437 -14.84 2.23 18.11
C VAL A 437 -16.18 2.97 18.24
N ALA A 438 -16.40 4.02 17.44
CA ALA A 438 -17.69 4.71 17.39
C ALA A 438 -18.82 3.76 16.93
N GLY A 439 -18.56 2.87 15.97
CA GLY A 439 -19.50 1.85 15.52
C GLY A 439 -19.83 0.82 16.62
N ILE A 440 -18.85 0.39 17.43
CA ILE A 440 -19.07 -0.47 18.59
C ILE A 440 -20.00 0.22 19.60
N LEU A 441 -19.76 1.50 19.90
CA LEU A 441 -20.63 2.28 20.80
C LEU A 441 -22.05 2.42 20.24
N ALA A 442 -22.22 2.66 18.95
CA ALA A 442 -23.52 2.72 18.29
C ALA A 442 -24.27 1.38 18.39
N THR A 443 -23.56 0.26 18.26
CA THR A 443 -24.14 -1.09 18.39
C THR A 443 -24.72 -1.34 19.80
N ILE A 444 -24.12 -0.76 20.85
CA ILE A 444 -24.68 -0.84 22.21
C ILE A 444 -26.08 -0.21 22.25
N GLY A 445 -26.23 0.98 21.68
CA GLY A 445 -27.52 1.67 21.65
C GLY A 445 -28.58 0.90 20.88
N THR A 446 -28.29 0.49 19.65
CA THR A 446 -29.25 -0.28 18.83
C THR A 446 -29.61 -1.64 19.44
N GLY A 447 -28.64 -2.29 20.11
CA GLY A 447 -28.86 -3.57 20.80
C GLY A 447 -29.86 -3.48 21.95
N VAL A 448 -29.79 -2.40 22.71
CA VAL A 448 -30.72 -2.13 23.79
C VAL A 448 -32.12 -1.78 23.29
N ASP A 449 -32.22 -0.92 22.27
CA ASP A 449 -33.50 -0.53 21.66
C ASP A 449 -34.27 -1.74 21.13
N ASP A 450 -33.62 -2.66 20.48
CA ASP A 450 -34.20 -3.89 19.96
C ASP A 450 -34.74 -4.79 21.14
N ASN A 451 -33.99 -4.91 22.21
CA ASN A 451 -34.43 -5.64 23.40
C ASN A 451 -35.63 -4.97 24.10
N ILE A 452 -35.67 -3.62 24.05
CA ILE A 452 -36.84 -2.84 24.55
C ILE A 452 -38.07 -3.14 23.68
N ILE A 453 -37.95 -3.21 22.37
CA ILE A 453 -39.05 -3.55 21.45
C ILE A 453 -39.61 -4.93 21.81
N ILE A 454 -38.75 -5.92 22.07
CA ILE A 454 -39.19 -7.28 22.44
C ILE A 454 -40.02 -7.26 23.72
N ILE A 455 -39.52 -6.59 24.77
CA ILE A 455 -40.22 -6.60 26.06
C ILE A 455 -41.49 -5.76 26.02
N ASP A 456 -41.49 -4.61 25.33
CA ASP A 456 -42.67 -3.76 25.21
C ASP A 456 -43.80 -4.50 24.45
N GLU A 457 -43.47 -5.24 23.36
CA GLU A 457 -44.47 -6.04 22.66
C GLU A 457 -44.98 -7.23 23.49
N LEU A 458 -44.12 -7.86 24.31
CA LEU A 458 -44.52 -8.92 25.24
C LEU A 458 -45.45 -8.41 26.34
N LEU A 459 -45.25 -7.19 26.85
CA LEU A 459 -46.06 -6.57 27.88
C LEU A 459 -47.34 -5.93 27.36
N ARG A 460 -47.43 -5.69 26.05
CA ARG A 460 -48.58 -5.09 25.39
C ARG A 460 -49.81 -5.98 25.55
N GLY A 461 -50.91 -5.43 26.08
CA GLY A 461 -52.15 -6.15 26.28
C GLY A 461 -52.38 -6.70 27.71
N LYS A 462 -51.42 -6.57 28.64
CA LYS A 462 -51.64 -6.91 30.07
C LYS A 462 -52.58 -5.92 30.81
N LYS A 463 -52.96 -4.81 30.18
CA LYS A 463 -53.78 -3.73 30.82
C LYS A 463 -55.20 -3.61 30.30
N LYS A 464 -55.68 -4.45 29.36
CA LYS A 464 -57.04 -4.41 28.84
C LYS A 464 -57.66 -5.81 28.84
N ASP A 465 -58.74 -5.92 29.55
CA ASP A 465 -59.81 -6.94 29.58
C ASP A 465 -59.46 -8.44 29.41
N GLU A 466 -59.99 -9.26 30.34
CA GLU A 466 -59.79 -10.72 30.46
C GLU A 466 -60.25 -11.54 29.24
N HIS A 467 -60.94 -10.95 28.25
CA HIS A 467 -61.46 -11.63 27.07
C HIS A 467 -60.58 -11.60 25.81
N GLU A 468 -59.52 -10.75 25.72
CA GLU A 468 -58.58 -10.73 24.59
C GLU A 468 -57.26 -11.49 24.82
N HIS A 469 -57.24 -12.40 25.76
CA HIS A 469 -56.03 -12.99 26.35
C HIS A 469 -55.36 -14.12 25.52
N HIS A 470 -55.64 -14.22 24.19
CA HIS A 470 -55.10 -15.30 23.38
C HIS A 470 -54.28 -14.94 22.15
N GLU A 471 -53.71 -13.75 22.04
CA GLU A 471 -52.53 -13.68 21.17
C GLU A 471 -51.36 -14.41 21.85
N SER A 472 -50.98 -15.58 21.31
CA SER A 472 -49.91 -16.36 21.90
C SER A 472 -48.64 -15.51 21.99
N LEU A 473 -47.91 -15.57 23.12
CA LEU A 473 -46.61 -14.87 23.31
C LEU A 473 -45.67 -15.06 22.10
N LEU A 474 -45.84 -16.14 21.33
CA LEU A 474 -45.09 -16.41 20.11
C LEU A 474 -45.46 -15.46 18.97
N LYS A 475 -46.74 -15.06 18.81
CA LYS A 475 -47.15 -14.08 17.80
C LYS A 475 -46.57 -12.70 18.10
N LYS A 476 -46.56 -12.29 19.36
CA LYS A 476 -45.95 -11.02 19.81
C LYS A 476 -44.47 -10.99 19.56
N ILE A 477 -43.74 -12.06 19.85
CA ILE A 477 -42.31 -12.20 19.52
C ILE A 477 -42.08 -12.09 18.00
N LYS A 478 -42.85 -12.80 17.17
CA LYS A 478 -42.75 -12.74 15.73
C LYS A 478 -42.93 -11.31 15.20
N LYS A 479 -43.87 -10.55 15.77
CA LYS A 479 -44.10 -9.17 15.40
C LYS A 479 -42.92 -8.26 15.78
N ALA A 480 -42.38 -8.41 16.99
CA ALA A 480 -41.17 -7.71 17.41
C ALA A 480 -39.99 -8.03 16.48
N PHE A 481 -39.78 -9.31 16.14
CA PHE A 481 -38.71 -9.71 15.21
C PHE A 481 -38.86 -9.12 13.80
N PHE A 482 -40.12 -9.02 13.30
CA PHE A 482 -40.35 -8.37 11.99
C PHE A 482 -39.92 -6.91 12.00
N ILE A 483 -40.23 -6.14 13.07
CA ILE A 483 -39.84 -4.74 13.21
C ILE A 483 -38.31 -4.62 13.28
N MET A 484 -37.66 -5.44 14.11
CA MET A 484 -36.21 -5.43 14.27
C MET A 484 -35.49 -5.83 12.97
N PHE A 485 -36.01 -6.83 12.26
CA PHE A 485 -35.41 -7.27 11.00
C PHE A 485 -35.47 -6.17 9.92
N ALA A 486 -36.60 -5.45 9.86
CA ALA A 486 -36.73 -4.30 8.95
C ALA A 486 -35.73 -3.17 9.31
N ALA A 487 -35.57 -2.87 10.60
CA ALA A 487 -34.60 -1.89 11.07
C ALA A 487 -33.14 -2.32 10.78
N ALA A 488 -32.81 -3.59 11.02
CA ALA A 488 -31.50 -4.13 10.72
C ALA A 488 -31.17 -4.13 9.21
N ALA A 489 -32.19 -4.44 8.38
CA ALA A 489 -32.02 -4.39 6.92
C ALA A 489 -31.76 -2.96 6.41
N THR A 490 -32.44 -1.96 6.99
CA THR A 490 -32.18 -0.54 6.67
C THR A 490 -30.79 -0.11 7.12
N ALA A 491 -30.36 -0.49 8.32
CA ALA A 491 -29.01 -0.22 8.79
C ALA A 491 -27.94 -0.87 7.88
N ALA A 492 -28.16 -2.14 7.50
CA ALA A 492 -27.25 -2.81 6.56
C ALA A 492 -27.22 -2.12 5.18
N ALA A 493 -28.38 -1.74 4.64
CA ALA A 493 -28.48 -1.05 3.36
C ALA A 493 -27.76 0.30 3.33
N THR A 494 -27.71 1.02 4.46
CA THR A 494 -26.98 2.29 4.58
C THR A 494 -25.47 2.11 4.76
N MET A 495 -25.03 1.01 5.37
CA MET A 495 -23.61 0.73 5.61
C MET A 495 -22.92 0.08 4.40
N PHE A 496 -23.68 -0.66 3.59
CA PHE A 496 -23.15 -1.37 2.42
C PHE A 496 -22.46 -0.44 1.40
N PRO A 497 -23.04 0.70 1.00
CA PRO A 497 -22.36 1.66 0.13
C PRO A 497 -21.05 2.20 0.69
N ILE A 498 -20.93 2.39 2.00
CA ILE A 498 -19.70 2.87 2.63
C ILE A 498 -18.57 1.86 2.46
N ILE A 499 -18.87 0.56 2.50
CA ILE A 499 -17.86 -0.49 2.33
C ILE A 499 -17.46 -0.65 0.86
N PHE A 500 -18.43 -0.63 -0.07
CA PHE A 500 -18.18 -0.94 -1.48
C PHE A 500 -17.79 0.28 -2.32
N PHE A 501 -18.31 1.47 -1.99
CA PHE A 501 -18.05 2.69 -2.74
C PHE A 501 -17.18 3.70 -2.00
N SER A 502 -16.31 3.26 -1.11
CA SER A 502 -15.52 4.10 -0.18
C SER A 502 -14.69 5.23 -0.85
N LEU A 503 -15.33 6.02 -1.72
CA LEU A 503 -14.79 7.17 -2.44
C LEU A 503 -14.18 8.18 -1.45
N GLY A 504 -12.90 8.03 -1.14
CA GLY A 504 -12.19 8.89 -0.18
C GLY A 504 -12.60 8.73 1.30
N LEU A 505 -13.59 7.90 1.63
CA LEU A 505 -14.12 7.70 2.98
C LEU A 505 -13.54 6.46 3.69
N GLY A 506 -12.33 6.00 3.29
CA GLY A 506 -11.70 4.79 3.84
C GLY A 506 -11.64 4.75 5.38
N LYS A 507 -11.57 5.92 6.03
CA LYS A 507 -11.64 6.04 7.49
C LYS A 507 -13.00 5.60 8.08
N LEU A 508 -14.11 5.62 7.31
CA LEU A 508 -15.44 5.21 7.78
C LEU A 508 -15.74 3.72 7.57
N VAL A 509 -14.89 3.00 6.87
CA VAL A 509 -15.09 1.55 6.63
C VAL A 509 -15.09 0.79 7.95
N GLY A 510 -14.24 1.15 8.90
CA GLY A 510 -14.21 0.56 10.24
C GLY A 510 -15.54 0.69 10.97
N PHE A 511 -16.17 1.86 10.91
CA PHE A 511 -17.50 2.13 11.45
C PHE A 511 -18.58 1.23 10.82
N ALA A 512 -18.61 1.19 9.49
CA ALA A 512 -19.61 0.41 8.76
C ALA A 512 -19.48 -1.09 9.02
N VAL A 513 -18.26 -1.63 9.05
CA VAL A 513 -17.98 -3.05 9.33
C VAL A 513 -18.42 -3.42 10.74
N THR A 514 -18.08 -2.63 11.75
CA THR A 514 -18.43 -2.91 13.14
C THR A 514 -19.95 -2.87 13.38
N ILE A 515 -20.66 -1.92 12.75
CA ILE A 515 -22.13 -1.87 12.82
C ILE A 515 -22.75 -3.09 12.14
N LEU A 516 -22.30 -3.47 10.93
CA LEU A 516 -22.85 -4.63 10.22
C LEU A 516 -22.67 -5.92 11.01
N ILE A 517 -21.46 -6.18 11.50
CA ILE A 517 -21.18 -7.38 12.30
C ILE A 517 -21.98 -7.35 13.60
N GLY A 518 -22.01 -6.22 14.31
CA GLY A 518 -22.79 -6.05 15.53
C GLY A 518 -24.28 -6.27 15.33
N THR A 519 -24.86 -5.65 14.29
CA THR A 519 -26.27 -5.86 13.93
C THR A 519 -26.57 -7.32 13.59
N ALA A 520 -25.68 -8.01 12.85
CA ALA A 520 -25.83 -9.42 12.54
C ALA A 520 -25.80 -10.30 13.79
N ILE A 521 -24.82 -10.10 14.68
CA ILE A 521 -24.74 -10.80 15.98
C ILE A 521 -26.01 -10.56 16.78
N GLY A 522 -26.45 -9.33 16.85
CA GLY A 522 -27.64 -8.94 17.55
C GLY A 522 -28.88 -9.70 17.05
N VAL A 523 -29.20 -9.55 15.77
CA VAL A 523 -30.43 -10.10 15.18
C VAL A 523 -30.46 -11.63 15.19
N PHE A 524 -29.33 -12.27 14.84
CA PHE A 524 -29.31 -13.73 14.68
C PHE A 524 -28.99 -14.51 15.97
N ILE A 525 -28.31 -13.90 16.94
CA ILE A 525 -27.83 -14.60 18.14
C ILE A 525 -28.46 -14.00 19.40
N VAL A 526 -28.24 -12.71 19.66
CA VAL A 526 -28.53 -12.11 20.98
C VAL A 526 -30.02 -11.89 21.20
N ARG A 527 -30.76 -11.33 20.22
CA ARG A 527 -32.22 -11.07 20.35
C ARG A 527 -33.03 -12.37 20.49
N PRO A 528 -32.77 -13.44 19.71
CA PRO A 528 -33.44 -14.73 19.94
C PRO A 528 -33.22 -15.30 21.34
N VAL A 529 -32.03 -15.14 21.92
CA VAL A 529 -31.72 -15.53 23.29
C VAL A 529 -32.52 -14.69 24.29
N TYR A 530 -32.47 -13.35 24.14
CA TYR A 530 -33.21 -12.43 24.98
C TYR A 530 -34.71 -12.69 24.93
N ALA A 531 -35.31 -12.89 23.75
CA ALA A 531 -36.72 -13.20 23.58
C ALA A 531 -37.16 -14.45 24.34
N GLN A 532 -36.31 -15.48 24.40
CA GLN A 532 -36.61 -16.68 25.20
C GLN A 532 -36.54 -16.43 26.72
N ILE A 533 -35.58 -15.61 27.17
CA ILE A 533 -35.45 -15.22 28.56
C ILE A 533 -36.66 -14.37 28.98
N ALA A 534 -36.97 -13.31 28.21
CA ALA A 534 -38.07 -12.38 28.45
C ALA A 534 -39.42 -13.11 28.46
N ARG A 535 -39.65 -14.01 27.50
CA ARG A 535 -40.88 -14.82 27.46
C ARG A 535 -41.11 -15.63 28.74
N LYS A 536 -40.04 -16.22 29.28
CA LYS A 536 -40.17 -17.00 30.52
C LYS A 536 -40.45 -16.11 31.72
N ILE A 537 -39.79 -14.98 31.86
CA ILE A 537 -40.01 -14.00 32.93
C ILE A 537 -41.47 -13.53 32.90
N VAL A 538 -41.95 -13.11 31.72
CA VAL A 538 -43.33 -12.64 31.58
C VAL A 538 -44.36 -13.73 31.84
N ALA A 539 -44.05 -14.99 31.47
CA ALA A 539 -44.94 -16.15 31.76
C ALA A 539 -44.96 -16.55 33.24
N GLU A 540 -43.85 -16.40 33.99
CA GLU A 540 -43.77 -16.66 35.41
C GLU A 540 -44.43 -15.57 36.27
N GLU A 541 -44.40 -14.31 35.78
CA GLU A 541 -45.10 -13.18 36.43
C GLU A 541 -46.62 -13.14 36.13
N GLY A 542 -47.09 -13.87 35.15
CA GLY A 542 -48.51 -13.98 34.79
C GLY A 542 -49.25 -15.10 35.54
N LYS A 543 -48.52 -15.90 36.37
CA LYS A 543 -49.05 -16.87 37.29
C LYS A 543 -49.11 -16.29 38.71
#